data_7ad8e2be280c1fdf3bf46e5c6144bf7f
#
_entry.id   7ad8e2be280c1fdf3bf46e5c6144bf7f
#
_cell.length_a   1.000
_cell.length_b   1.000
_cell.length_c   1.000
_cell.angle_alpha   90.00
_cell.angle_beta   90.00
_cell.angle_gamma   90.00
#
_symmetry.space_group_name_H-M   'P 1'
#
loop_
_entity.id
_entity.type
_entity.pdbx_description
1 polymer ?
#
loop_
_entity_poly.entity_id
_entity_poly.type
_entity_poly.pdbx_seq_one_letter_code
_entity_poly.pdbx_strand_id
1 'polypeptide(L)'
;MAARIRLRQLKSRVLREPKVQQLVAKAETAPTDYEKREALKEYYTVLYGRIEKLDGSLKKRTTMLRKQAIHRLTQTKIDPTDPIDPSERADRVRQD
;
A
#
# COMPACT_ATOMS: atom_id res chain seq x y z
N MET A 1 -4.43 -6.84 -18.42
CA MET A 1 -5.23 -7.84 -17.72
C MET A 1 -4.39 -8.77 -16.89
N ALA A 2 -3.47 -9.50 -17.51
CA ALA A 2 -2.59 -10.43 -16.79
C ALA A 2 -1.76 -9.72 -15.71
N ALA A 3 -1.24 -8.52 -16.01
CA ALA A 3 -0.43 -7.77 -15.05
C ALA A 3 -1.22 -7.37 -13.81
N ARG A 4 -2.49 -7.05 -13.98
CA ARG A 4 -3.36 -6.66 -12.88
C ARG A 4 -3.62 -7.83 -11.93
N ILE A 5 -3.90 -8.99 -12.50
CA ILE A 5 -4.13 -10.21 -11.72
C ILE A 5 -2.85 -10.61 -11.00
N ARG A 6 -1.73 -10.57 -11.71
CA ARG A 6 -0.43 -10.91 -11.14
C ARG A 6 -0.08 -9.99 -9.97
N LEU A 7 -0.28 -8.69 -10.16
CA LEU A 7 -0.02 -7.71 -9.12
C LEU A 7 -0.84 -8.01 -7.87
N ARG A 8 -2.12 -8.29 -8.03
CA ARG A 8 -3.02 -8.58 -6.92
C ARG A 8 -2.58 -9.84 -6.18
N GLN A 9 -2.19 -10.87 -6.90
CA GLN A 9 -1.70 -12.11 -6.30
C GLN A 9 -0.43 -11.88 -5.48
N LEU A 10 0.52 -11.16 -6.06
CA LEU A 10 1.77 -10.86 -5.36
C LEU A 10 1.55 -9.94 -4.18
N LYS A 11 0.66 -8.98 -4.31
CA LYS A 11 0.32 -8.09 -3.22
C LYS A 11 -0.26 -8.87 -2.03
N SER A 12 -1.19 -9.79 -2.29
CA SER A 12 -1.75 -10.64 -1.25
C SER A 12 -0.67 -11.47 -0.56
N ARG A 13 0.26 -11.99 -1.34
CA ARG A 13 1.37 -12.78 -0.80
C ARG A 13 2.27 -11.94 0.09
N VAL A 14 2.66 -10.76 -0.38
CA VAL A 14 3.55 -9.88 0.36
C VAL A 14 2.88 -9.36 1.63
N LEU A 15 1.57 -9.11 1.59
CA LEU A 15 0.84 -8.66 2.77
C LEU A 15 0.85 -9.66 3.91
N ARG A 16 1.15 -10.92 3.64
CA ARG A 16 1.27 -11.95 4.67
C ARG A 16 2.64 -11.96 5.33
N GLU A 17 3.62 -11.26 4.77
CA GLU A 17 4.95 -11.21 5.36
C GLU A 17 4.93 -10.47 6.68
N PRO A 18 5.61 -11.01 7.71
CA PRO A 18 5.58 -10.39 9.06
C PRO A 18 6.03 -8.94 9.07
N LYS A 19 7.05 -8.59 8.28
CA LYS A 19 7.53 -7.22 8.23
C LYS A 19 6.46 -6.26 7.71
N VAL A 20 5.74 -6.67 6.68
CA VAL A 20 4.67 -5.85 6.11
C VAL A 20 3.53 -5.70 7.11
N GLN A 21 3.17 -6.78 7.79
CA GLN A 21 2.13 -6.74 8.81
C GLN A 21 2.52 -5.83 9.98
N GLN A 22 3.78 -5.82 10.36
CA GLN A 22 4.27 -4.92 11.40
C GLN A 22 4.13 -3.46 10.98
N LEU A 23 4.39 -3.16 9.72
CA LEU A 23 4.24 -1.79 9.21
C LEU A 23 2.79 -1.35 9.18
N VAL A 24 1.88 -2.26 8.82
CA VAL A 24 0.44 -1.97 8.85
C VAL A 24 0.01 -1.69 10.30
N ALA A 25 0.42 -2.55 11.23
CA ALA A 25 0.08 -2.37 12.63
C ALA A 25 0.64 -1.05 13.18
N LYS A 26 1.85 -0.71 12.79
CA LYS A 26 2.47 0.55 13.19
C LYS A 26 1.66 1.75 12.71
N ALA A 27 1.18 1.70 11.48
CA ALA A 27 0.35 2.76 10.93
C ALA A 27 -1.00 2.85 11.64
N GLU A 28 -1.61 1.71 11.94
CA GLU A 28 -2.91 1.68 12.60
C GLU A 28 -2.84 2.18 14.03
N THR A 29 -1.73 1.99 14.72
CA THR A 29 -1.57 2.37 16.12
C THR A 29 -0.83 3.68 16.30
N ALA A 30 -0.43 4.35 15.23
CA ALA A 30 0.29 5.61 15.32
C ALA A 30 -0.55 6.67 16.02
N PRO A 31 0.01 7.39 17.01
CA PRO A 31 -0.77 8.36 17.81
C PRO A 31 -1.04 9.67 17.09
N THR A 32 -0.28 10.02 16.05
CA THR A 32 -0.46 11.28 15.33
C THR A 32 -0.57 11.04 13.83
N ASP A 33 -1.16 11.99 13.13
CA ASP A 33 -1.26 11.93 11.68
C ASP A 33 0.12 11.90 11.02
N TYR A 34 1.07 12.63 11.59
CA TYR A 34 2.42 12.65 11.06
C TYR A 34 3.06 11.27 11.12
N GLU A 35 3.00 10.63 12.28
CA GLU A 35 3.58 9.30 12.47
C GLU A 35 2.88 8.25 11.62
N LYS A 36 1.56 8.35 11.51
CA LYS A 36 0.79 7.45 10.65
C LYS A 36 1.20 7.61 9.20
N ARG A 37 1.38 8.85 8.75
CA ARG A 37 1.80 9.13 7.37
C ARG A 37 3.17 8.55 7.08
N GLU A 38 4.11 8.71 8.00
CA GLU A 38 5.45 8.16 7.82
C GLU A 38 5.44 6.64 7.80
N ALA A 39 4.65 6.02 8.65
CA ALA A 39 4.50 4.56 8.67
C ALA A 39 3.89 4.05 7.37
N LEU A 40 2.90 4.76 6.82
CA LEU A 40 2.29 4.38 5.55
C LEU A 40 3.24 4.55 4.37
N LYS A 41 4.08 5.58 4.38
CA LYS A 41 5.10 5.72 3.35
C LYS A 41 6.05 4.53 3.35
N GLU A 42 6.50 4.11 4.51
CA GLU A 42 7.37 2.95 4.65
C GLU A 42 6.64 1.68 4.20
N TYR A 43 5.39 1.53 4.60
CA TYR A 43 4.57 0.41 4.19
C TYR A 43 4.48 0.28 2.67
N TYR A 44 4.14 1.37 1.98
CA TYR A 44 4.03 1.33 0.53
C TYR A 44 5.37 1.06 -0.14
N THR A 45 6.44 1.64 0.38
CA THR A 45 7.78 1.43 -0.16
C THR A 45 8.18 -0.04 -0.06
N VAL A 46 7.97 -0.65 1.10
CA VAL A 46 8.31 -2.05 1.31
C VAL A 46 7.40 -2.96 0.50
N LEU A 47 6.10 -2.70 0.52
CA LEU A 47 5.13 -3.51 -0.20
C LEU A 47 5.46 -3.60 -1.69
N TYR A 48 5.58 -2.46 -2.34
CA TYR A 48 5.82 -2.46 -3.79
C TYR A 48 7.25 -2.87 -4.14
N GLY A 49 8.21 -2.58 -3.26
CA GLY A 49 9.58 -3.04 -3.45
C GLY A 49 9.69 -4.57 -3.42
N ARG A 50 8.95 -5.21 -2.51
CA ARG A 50 8.93 -6.67 -2.45
C ARG A 50 8.26 -7.27 -3.68
N ILE A 51 7.18 -6.66 -4.14
CA ILE A 51 6.51 -7.12 -5.35
C ILE A 51 7.45 -7.06 -6.55
N GLU A 52 8.21 -5.97 -6.68
CA GLU A 52 9.19 -5.84 -7.75
C GLU A 52 10.25 -6.94 -7.72
N LYS A 53 10.68 -7.33 -6.52
CA LYS A 53 11.66 -8.40 -6.38
C LYS A 53 11.10 -9.74 -6.78
N LEU A 54 9.83 -9.97 -6.55
CA LEU A 54 9.18 -11.22 -6.91
C LEU A 54 8.88 -11.29 -8.40
N ASP A 55 8.60 -10.14 -9.03
CA ASP A 55 8.31 -10.08 -10.46
C ASP A 55 8.78 -8.74 -11.03
N GLY A 56 9.98 -8.73 -11.59
CA GLY A 56 10.57 -7.51 -12.16
C GLY A 56 9.79 -6.92 -13.32
N SER A 57 8.94 -7.71 -13.96
CA SER A 57 8.14 -7.21 -15.09
C SER A 57 7.10 -6.19 -14.61
N LEU A 58 6.80 -6.15 -13.32
CA LEU A 58 5.83 -5.22 -12.76
C LEU A 58 6.46 -3.93 -12.23
N LYS A 59 7.77 -3.78 -12.39
CA LYS A 59 8.49 -2.63 -11.82
C LYS A 59 7.88 -1.29 -12.21
N LYS A 60 7.56 -1.12 -13.48
CA LYS A 60 7.00 0.12 -14.00
C LYS A 60 5.68 0.47 -13.30
N ARG A 61 4.83 -0.54 -13.17
CA ARG A 61 3.53 -0.38 -12.55
C ARG A 61 3.62 -0.14 -11.04
N THR A 62 4.47 -0.90 -10.36
CA THR A 62 4.65 -0.72 -8.91
C THR A 62 5.26 0.63 -8.58
N THR A 63 6.21 1.10 -9.39
CA THR A 63 6.79 2.43 -9.21
C THR A 63 5.72 3.50 -9.29
N MET A 64 4.85 3.42 -10.30
CA MET A 64 3.77 4.37 -10.47
C MET A 64 2.79 4.33 -9.30
N LEU A 65 2.37 3.13 -8.90
CA LEU A 65 1.42 2.96 -7.80
C LEU A 65 1.99 3.47 -6.48
N ARG A 66 3.27 3.20 -6.23
CA ARG A 66 3.93 3.68 -5.03
C ARG A 66 3.95 5.21 -5.00
N LYS A 67 4.33 5.83 -6.10
CA LYS A 67 4.36 7.28 -6.19
C LYS A 67 2.99 7.89 -5.98
N GLN A 68 1.96 7.30 -6.55
CA GLN A 68 0.60 7.78 -6.38
C GLN A 68 0.14 7.67 -4.93
N ALA A 69 0.43 6.54 -4.29
CA ALA A 69 0.03 6.33 -2.91
C ALA A 69 0.72 7.32 -1.98
N ILE A 70 2.03 7.52 -2.15
CA ILE A 70 2.79 8.45 -1.32
C ILE A 70 2.33 9.88 -1.57
N HIS A 71 2.07 10.23 -2.81
CA HIS A 71 1.57 11.56 -3.16
C HIS A 71 0.26 11.88 -2.45
N ARG A 72 -0.66 10.92 -2.41
CA ARG A 72 -1.92 11.11 -1.69
C ARG A 72 -1.71 11.34 -0.21
N LEU A 73 -0.72 10.67 0.39
CA LEU A 73 -0.42 10.86 1.79
C LEU A 73 0.08 12.26 2.10
N THR A 74 0.70 12.93 1.15
CA THR A 74 1.20 14.29 1.35
C THR A 74 0.15 15.35 1.11
N GLN A 75 -0.94 15.04 0.42
CA GLN A 75 -1.95 16.02 0.02
C GLN A 75 -3.19 16.05 0.90
N THR A 76 -3.54 14.93 1.50
CA THR A 76 -4.80 14.83 2.25
C THR A 76 -4.55 14.37 3.66
N LYS A 77 -5.49 14.71 4.56
CA LYS A 77 -5.49 14.14 5.89
C LYS A 77 -5.72 12.64 5.77
N ILE A 78 -4.99 11.89 6.57
CA ILE A 78 -5.14 10.45 6.60
C ILE A 78 -6.35 10.09 7.45
N ASP A 79 -7.28 9.37 6.84
CA ASP A 79 -8.44 8.87 7.55
C ASP A 79 -8.00 7.78 8.53
N PRO A 80 -8.20 7.95 9.82
CA PRO A 80 -7.77 6.96 10.80
C PRO A 80 -8.47 5.61 10.66
N THR A 81 -9.60 5.56 9.98
CA THR A 81 -10.31 4.31 9.79
C THR A 81 -9.88 3.55 8.55
N ASP A 82 -9.01 4.14 7.74
CA ASP A 82 -8.63 3.54 6.47
C ASP A 82 -7.12 3.60 6.27
N PRO A 83 -6.37 2.73 6.94
CA PRO A 83 -4.91 2.70 6.82
C PRO A 83 -4.43 1.95 5.57
N ILE A 84 -5.33 1.49 4.74
CA ILE A 84 -5.05 0.55 3.68
C ILE A 84 -5.10 1.22 2.32
N ASP A 85 -4.60 0.49 1.32
CA ASP A 85 -4.48 0.87 -0.08
C ASP A 85 -5.75 1.55 -0.59
N PRO A 86 -5.65 2.77 -1.14
CA PRO A 86 -6.80 3.47 -1.70
C PRO A 86 -7.56 2.71 -2.76
N SER A 87 -6.91 1.81 -3.50
CA SER A 87 -7.61 1.05 -4.53
C SER A 87 -8.58 0.04 -3.92
N GLU A 88 -8.28 -0.50 -2.76
CA GLU A 88 -9.20 -1.39 -2.07
C GLU A 88 -10.40 -0.62 -1.55
N ARG A 89 -10.17 0.59 -1.07
CA ARG A 89 -11.25 1.46 -0.63
C ARG A 89 -12.18 1.80 -1.79
N ALA A 90 -11.63 2.10 -2.95
CA ALA A 90 -12.42 2.41 -4.13
C ALA A 90 -13.30 1.24 -4.54
N ASP A 91 -12.77 0.02 -4.44
CA ASP A 91 -13.54 -1.17 -4.77
C ASP A 91 -14.71 -1.35 -3.83
N ARG A 92 -14.53 -1.09 -2.54
CA ARG A 92 -15.63 -1.17 -1.57
C ARG A 92 -16.73 -0.16 -1.88
N VAL A 93 -16.33 1.05 -2.19
CA VAL A 93 -17.29 2.11 -2.50
C VAL A 93 -18.13 1.73 -3.71
N ARG A 94 -17.51 1.11 -4.70
CA ARG A 94 -18.24 0.68 -5.88
C ARG A 94 -19.26 -0.41 -5.60
N GLN A 95 -19.00 -1.22 -4.60
CA GLN A 95 -19.93 -2.30 -4.26
C GLN A 95 -21.17 -1.80 -3.54
N ASP A 96 -21.09 -0.62 -3.01
CA ASP A 96 -22.23 0.00 -2.36
C ASP A 96 -23.18 0.57 -3.38
#